data_d64b8d2ea62158c491c4f233874041f0
#
_entry.id   d64b8d2ea62158c491c4f233874041f0
#
_cell.length_a   1.000
_cell.length_b   1.000
_cell.length_c   1.000
_cell.angle_alpha   90.00
_cell.angle_beta   90.00
_cell.angle_gamma   90.00
#
_symmetry.space_group_name_H-M   'P 1'
#
loop_
_entity.id
_entity.type
_entity.pdbx_description
1 polymer ?
#
loop_
_entity_poly.entity_id
_entity_poly.type
_entity_poly.pdbx_seq_one_letter_code
_entity_poly.pdbx_strand_id
1 'polypeptide(L)'
;MEKVIIKTVCLAGMLILVSAVNAQITTEKTKKPTIVVWDGMAVGGYVNQGGFVNFGGPTVKLIKKPLSLGFGILPTMRIKEDNVPKGSPKNSAITPTAGFGFTVVFKHLVLQVPFYYNAKTATKSGKWNPGVGIGYKF
;
A
#
# COMPACT_ATOMS: atom_id res chain seq x y z
N MET A 1 -8.81 -22.33 11.71
CA MET A 1 -7.58 -22.74 11.01
C MET A 1 -7.20 -21.81 9.84
N GLU A 2 -8.11 -21.40 8.99
CA GLU A 2 -7.78 -20.51 7.84
C GLU A 2 -7.13 -19.18 8.22
N LYS A 3 -7.62 -18.51 9.28
CA LYS A 3 -7.05 -17.22 9.73
C LYS A 3 -5.60 -17.31 10.21
N VAL A 4 -5.19 -18.47 10.70
CA VAL A 4 -3.81 -18.71 11.17
C VAL A 4 -2.89 -18.94 9.97
N ILE A 5 -3.35 -19.69 8.97
CA ILE A 5 -2.60 -19.97 7.75
C ILE A 5 -2.28 -18.68 6.98
N ILE A 6 -3.27 -17.79 6.82
CA ILE A 6 -3.08 -16.49 6.15
C ILE A 6 -2.05 -15.62 6.88
N LYS A 7 -2.11 -15.57 8.22
CA LYS A 7 -1.12 -14.81 9.00
C LYS A 7 0.29 -15.38 8.86
N THR A 8 0.41 -16.71 8.84
CA THR A 8 1.71 -17.39 8.70
C THR A 8 2.30 -17.19 7.31
N VAL A 9 1.49 -17.26 6.27
CA VAL A 9 1.93 -17.00 4.88
C VAL A 9 2.36 -15.55 4.68
N CYS A 10 1.63 -14.58 5.23
CA CYS A 10 2.03 -13.16 5.18
C CYS A 10 3.35 -12.91 5.95
N LEU A 11 3.53 -13.54 7.10
CA LEU A 11 4.75 -13.41 7.91
C LEU A 11 5.96 -14.05 7.22
N ALA A 12 5.78 -15.23 6.62
CA ALA A 12 6.81 -15.91 5.83
C ALA A 12 7.19 -15.11 4.58
N GLY A 13 6.24 -14.54 3.88
CA GLY A 13 6.49 -13.65 2.74
C GLY A 13 7.28 -12.40 3.12
N MET A 14 6.98 -11.80 4.27
CA MET A 14 7.74 -10.66 4.81
C MET A 14 9.17 -11.03 5.20
N LEU A 15 9.38 -12.19 5.79
CA LEU A 15 10.71 -12.70 6.15
C LEU A 15 11.57 -12.99 4.92
N ILE A 16 11.02 -13.53 3.87
CA ILE A 16 11.73 -13.79 2.60
C ILE A 16 12.17 -12.48 1.94
N LEU A 17 11.31 -11.43 1.98
CA LEU A 17 11.66 -10.11 1.46
C LEU A 17 12.80 -9.47 2.27
N VAL A 18 12.81 -9.59 3.59
CA VAL A 18 13.87 -9.08 4.45
C VAL A 18 15.19 -9.83 4.22
N SER A 19 15.15 -11.14 4.00
CA SER A 19 16.35 -11.95 3.70
C SER A 19 16.95 -11.61 2.34
N ALA A 20 16.12 -11.38 1.32
CA ALA A 20 16.58 -10.96 0.00
C ALA A 20 17.24 -9.57 0.01
N VAL A 21 16.77 -8.66 0.85
CA VAL A 21 17.39 -7.33 1.04
C VAL A 21 18.77 -7.44 1.69
N ASN A 22 18.96 -8.33 2.66
CA ASN A 22 20.26 -8.52 3.33
C ASN A 22 21.31 -9.23 2.44
N ALA A 23 20.90 -10.10 1.54
CA ALA A 23 21.82 -10.83 0.65
C ALA A 23 22.47 -9.94 -0.43
N GLN A 24 21.96 -8.73 -0.67
CA GLN A 24 22.50 -7.79 -1.66
C GLN A 24 23.24 -6.59 -1.05
N ILE A 25 23.61 -6.63 0.23
CA ILE A 25 24.43 -5.59 0.85
C ILE A 25 25.91 -5.81 0.49
N THR A 26 26.23 -5.66 -0.79
CA THR A 26 27.61 -5.41 -1.25
C THR A 26 27.73 -3.90 -1.51
N THR A 27 28.40 -3.23 -0.64
CA THR A 27 29.13 -1.94 -0.69
C THR A 27 28.84 -0.98 -1.88
N GLU A 28 27.59 -0.67 -2.21
CA GLU A 28 27.30 0.51 -3.00
C GLU A 28 26.88 1.66 -2.08
N LYS A 29 27.49 2.84 -2.29
CA LYS A 29 27.20 4.08 -1.56
C LYS A 29 25.69 4.31 -1.53
N THR A 30 25.09 4.17 -0.36
CA THR A 30 23.66 4.48 -0.15
C THR A 30 23.41 5.92 -0.56
N LYS A 31 22.65 6.12 -1.61
CA LYS A 31 22.26 7.47 -2.04
C LYS A 31 21.39 8.10 -0.94
N LYS A 32 21.59 9.39 -0.73
CA LYS A 32 20.80 10.17 0.25
C LYS A 32 19.29 10.03 -0.05
N PRO A 33 18.42 10.06 0.98
CA PRO A 33 16.99 10.09 0.78
C PRO A 33 16.59 11.23 -0.17
N THR A 34 15.74 10.95 -1.12
CA THR A 34 15.25 11.92 -2.10
C THR A 34 13.74 12.08 -1.94
N ILE A 35 13.28 13.33 -1.91
CA ILE A 35 11.84 13.62 -1.92
C ILE A 35 11.38 13.70 -3.36
N VAL A 36 10.32 12.96 -3.68
CA VAL A 36 9.69 12.94 -5.00
C VAL A 36 8.23 13.30 -4.82
N VAL A 37 7.76 14.30 -5.55
CA VAL A 37 6.36 14.76 -5.46
C VAL A 37 5.41 13.76 -6.12
N TRP A 38 5.83 13.17 -7.23
CA TRP A 38 5.06 12.16 -7.94
C TRP A 38 6.00 11.15 -8.61
N ASP A 39 5.73 9.87 -8.40
CA ASP A 39 6.65 8.80 -8.79
C ASP A 39 6.24 8.03 -10.05
N GLY A 40 5.20 8.45 -10.74
CA GLY A 40 4.78 7.85 -12.02
C GLY A 40 4.56 6.34 -11.91
N MET A 41 3.59 5.92 -11.11
CA MET A 41 3.21 4.51 -10.96
C MET A 41 1.70 4.35 -10.96
N ALA A 42 1.22 3.17 -11.30
CA ALA A 42 -0.17 2.76 -11.10
C ALA A 42 -0.18 1.50 -10.25
N VAL A 43 -0.91 1.54 -9.14
CA VAL A 43 -1.00 0.45 -8.17
C VAL A 43 -2.46 0.13 -7.91
N GLY A 44 -2.81 -1.14 -8.05
CA GLY A 44 -4.10 -1.68 -7.63
C GLY A 44 -3.92 -2.67 -6.50
N GLY A 45 -4.90 -2.76 -5.61
CA GLY A 45 -4.78 -3.66 -4.48
C GLY A 45 -6.06 -3.82 -3.69
N TYR A 46 -5.90 -4.40 -2.50
CA TYR A 46 -7.00 -4.75 -1.62
C TYR A 46 -6.77 -4.20 -0.20
N VAL A 47 -7.81 -3.63 0.38
CA VAL A 47 -7.82 -3.11 1.75
C VAL A 47 -9.22 -3.17 2.34
N ASN A 48 -9.35 -3.70 3.55
CA ASN A 48 -10.60 -3.64 4.34
C ASN A 48 -11.87 -4.02 3.53
N GLN A 49 -11.86 -5.20 2.92
CA GLN A 49 -12.97 -5.75 2.13
C GLN A 49 -13.35 -4.89 0.89
N GLY A 50 -12.41 -4.21 0.31
CA GLY A 50 -12.60 -3.43 -0.91
C GLY A 50 -11.32 -3.30 -1.70
N GLY A 51 -11.44 -2.97 -2.98
CA GLY A 51 -10.32 -2.65 -3.84
C GLY A 51 -9.82 -1.21 -3.65
N PHE A 52 -8.62 -0.93 -4.12
CA PHE A 52 -8.14 0.43 -4.28
C PHE A 52 -7.27 0.56 -5.53
N VAL A 53 -7.21 1.78 -6.03
CA VAL A 53 -6.29 2.18 -7.10
C VAL A 53 -5.64 3.49 -6.71
N ASN A 54 -4.32 3.58 -6.85
CA ASN A 54 -3.58 4.84 -6.71
C ASN A 54 -2.52 5.00 -7.79
N PHE A 55 -2.08 6.22 -8.00
CA PHE A 55 -1.09 6.59 -9.01
C PHE A 55 0.19 7.16 -8.40
N GLY A 56 0.49 6.79 -7.15
CA GLY A 56 1.59 7.36 -6.39
C GLY A 56 1.26 8.72 -5.80
N GLY A 57 2.20 9.29 -5.09
CA GLY A 57 2.08 10.60 -4.44
C GLY A 57 3.41 11.06 -3.85
N PRO A 58 3.40 12.14 -3.06
CA PRO A 58 4.60 12.63 -2.41
C PRO A 58 5.27 11.56 -1.55
N THR A 59 6.52 11.25 -1.85
CA THR A 59 7.23 10.10 -1.28
C THR A 59 8.68 10.45 -0.98
N VAL A 60 9.16 10.05 0.19
CA VAL A 60 10.59 10.02 0.52
C VAL A 60 11.14 8.66 0.07
N LYS A 61 12.16 8.67 -0.77
CA LYS A 61 12.75 7.49 -1.37
C LYS A 61 14.19 7.26 -1.00
N LEU A 62 14.51 6.00 -0.74
CA LEU A 62 15.86 5.47 -0.72
C LEU A 62 16.06 4.63 -1.98
N ILE A 63 16.94 5.09 -2.87
CA ILE A 63 17.22 4.41 -4.14
C ILE A 63 18.50 3.60 -3.98
N LYS A 64 18.38 2.29 -4.06
CA LYS A 64 19.48 1.34 -4.12
C LYS A 64 19.21 0.42 -5.31
N LYS A 65 19.77 0.76 -6.48
CA LYS A 65 19.53 0.00 -7.71
C LYS A 65 19.87 -1.49 -7.54
N PRO A 66 19.05 -2.40 -8.04
CA PRO A 66 17.80 -2.22 -8.81
C PRO A 66 16.54 -1.97 -7.97
N LEU A 67 16.67 -1.88 -6.66
CA LEU A 67 15.59 -1.72 -5.69
C LEU A 67 15.43 -0.26 -5.27
N SER A 68 14.22 0.22 -5.10
CA SER A 68 13.96 1.46 -4.37
C SER A 68 12.87 1.27 -3.32
N LEU A 69 13.10 1.84 -2.15
CA LEU A 69 12.14 1.87 -1.05
C LEU A 69 11.59 3.28 -0.93
N GLY A 70 10.29 3.42 -0.78
CA GLY A 70 9.63 4.69 -0.57
C GLY A 70 8.66 4.63 0.60
N PHE A 71 8.49 5.75 1.28
CA PHE A 71 7.43 5.99 2.24
C PHE A 71 6.79 7.33 1.92
N GLY A 72 5.47 7.36 1.78
CA GLY A 72 4.81 8.59 1.38
C GLY A 72 3.30 8.59 1.54
N ILE A 73 2.73 9.69 1.11
CA ILE A 73 1.28 9.89 1.07
C ILE A 73 0.75 9.29 -0.22
N LEU A 74 -0.35 8.57 -0.12
CA LEU A 74 -0.97 7.83 -1.21
C LEU A 74 -2.40 8.32 -1.45
N PRO A 75 -2.59 9.32 -2.33
CA PRO A 75 -3.91 9.68 -2.84
C PRO A 75 -4.50 8.48 -3.59
N THR A 76 -5.68 8.05 -3.20
CA THR A 76 -6.23 6.76 -3.59
C THR A 76 -7.71 6.85 -3.88
N MET A 77 -8.18 6.12 -4.87
CA MET A 77 -9.59 5.82 -5.07
C MET A 77 -9.90 4.46 -4.47
N ARG A 78 -10.74 4.42 -3.46
CA ARG A 78 -11.23 3.17 -2.87
C ARG A 78 -12.50 2.74 -3.55
N ILE A 79 -12.58 1.47 -3.87
CA ILE A 79 -13.73 0.82 -4.50
C ILE A 79 -14.29 -0.17 -3.48
N LYS A 80 -15.38 0.21 -2.84
CA LYS A 80 -16.03 -0.62 -1.84
C LYS A 80 -17.54 -0.46 -1.95
N GLU A 81 -18.24 -1.56 -2.05
CA GLU A 81 -19.69 -1.56 -2.02
C GLU A 81 -20.20 -1.49 -0.58
N ASP A 82 -21.17 -0.60 -0.33
CA ASP A 82 -21.83 -0.50 0.97
C ASP A 82 -22.86 -1.62 1.11
N ASN A 83 -22.65 -2.45 2.11
CA ASN A 83 -23.54 -3.55 2.46
C ASN A 83 -24.63 -3.06 3.44
N VAL A 84 -25.56 -2.26 2.94
CA VAL A 84 -26.68 -1.70 3.72
C VAL A 84 -28.00 -2.38 3.36
N PRO A 85 -28.97 -2.46 4.28
CA PRO A 85 -30.29 -3.03 4.00
C PRO A 85 -30.99 -2.35 2.81
N LYS A 86 -31.81 -3.10 2.09
CA LYS A 86 -32.60 -2.56 0.97
C LYS A 86 -33.44 -1.38 1.45
N GLY A 87 -33.35 -0.24 0.74
CA GLY A 87 -34.08 0.98 1.07
C GLY A 87 -33.30 2.02 1.89
N SER A 88 -32.10 1.69 2.37
CA SER A 88 -31.21 2.66 3.03
C SER A 88 -30.36 3.41 1.99
N PRO A 89 -30.02 4.69 2.23
CA PRO A 89 -29.14 5.44 1.34
C PRO A 89 -27.74 4.77 1.32
N LYS A 90 -27.25 4.49 0.11
CA LYS A 90 -25.92 3.93 -0.13
C LYS A 90 -24.90 5.03 -0.38
N ASN A 91 -23.72 4.90 0.17
CA ASN A 91 -22.59 5.74 -0.20
C ASN A 91 -22.08 5.36 -1.61
N SER A 92 -21.35 6.28 -2.23
CA SER A 92 -20.70 6.01 -3.51
C SER A 92 -19.78 4.79 -3.40
N ALA A 93 -19.85 3.89 -4.38
CA ALA A 93 -18.97 2.73 -4.48
C ALA A 93 -17.48 3.14 -4.67
N ILE A 94 -17.25 4.33 -5.22
CA ILE A 94 -15.92 4.90 -5.41
C ILE A 94 -15.77 6.09 -4.46
N THR A 95 -14.80 6.03 -3.58
CA THR A 95 -14.55 7.07 -2.59
C THR A 95 -13.08 7.51 -2.64
N PRO A 96 -12.81 8.81 -2.90
CA PRO A 96 -11.45 9.33 -2.78
C PRO A 96 -11.01 9.29 -1.32
N THR A 97 -9.79 8.87 -1.08
CA THR A 97 -9.18 8.82 0.25
C THR A 97 -7.69 9.07 0.15
N ALA A 98 -7.09 9.46 1.25
CA ALA A 98 -5.66 9.56 1.37
C ALA A 98 -5.18 8.64 2.49
N GLY A 99 -4.06 8.00 2.27
CA GLY A 99 -3.37 7.19 3.25
C GLY A 99 -1.88 7.48 3.21
N PHE A 100 -1.13 6.72 3.93
CA PHE A 100 0.32 6.66 3.78
C PHE A 100 0.74 5.19 3.65
N GLY A 101 1.95 4.96 3.16
CA GLY A 101 2.40 3.58 3.02
C GLY A 101 3.83 3.43 2.55
N PHE A 102 4.27 2.19 2.62
CA PHE A 102 5.55 1.77 2.09
C PHE A 102 5.38 1.27 0.66
N THR A 103 6.32 1.66 -0.18
CA THR A 103 6.38 1.25 -1.58
C THR A 103 7.74 0.66 -1.87
N VAL A 104 7.77 -0.51 -2.43
CA VAL A 104 8.97 -1.19 -2.91
C VAL A 104 8.88 -1.26 -4.43
N VAL A 105 9.88 -0.75 -5.12
CA VAL A 105 9.96 -0.79 -6.58
C VAL A 105 11.18 -1.59 -6.99
N PHE A 106 10.96 -2.63 -7.76
CA PHE A 106 12.00 -3.43 -8.41
C PHE A 106 11.84 -3.30 -9.92
N LYS A 107 12.73 -2.54 -10.56
CA LYS A 107 12.60 -2.16 -11.96
C LYS A 107 11.26 -1.45 -12.21
N HIS A 108 10.31 -2.12 -12.84
CA HIS A 108 8.96 -1.64 -13.11
C HIS A 108 7.89 -2.22 -12.18
N LEU A 109 8.21 -3.30 -11.46
CA LEU A 109 7.29 -3.92 -10.52
C LEU A 109 7.20 -3.08 -9.24
N VAL A 110 5.98 -2.77 -8.83
CA VAL A 110 5.67 -2.05 -7.61
C VAL A 110 4.94 -2.96 -6.66
N LEU A 111 5.42 -3.05 -5.42
CA LEU A 111 4.70 -3.64 -4.29
C LEU A 111 4.44 -2.53 -3.27
N GLN A 112 3.22 -2.45 -2.75
CA GLN A 112 2.82 -1.39 -1.85
C GLN A 112 2.04 -1.92 -0.66
N VAL A 113 2.35 -1.40 0.52
CA VAL A 113 1.61 -1.65 1.76
C VAL A 113 1.05 -0.32 2.24
N PRO A 114 -0.16 0.05 1.80
CA PRO A 114 -0.81 1.27 2.23
C PRO A 114 -1.54 1.08 3.56
N PHE A 115 -1.66 2.18 4.30
CA PHE A 115 -2.44 2.30 5.52
C PHE A 115 -3.49 3.39 5.33
N TYR A 116 -4.75 3.03 5.45
CA TYR A 116 -5.86 3.96 5.34
C TYR A 116 -6.60 4.09 6.66
N TYR A 117 -6.91 5.32 7.02
CA TYR A 117 -7.72 5.60 8.20
C TYR A 117 -9.20 5.68 7.83
N ASN A 118 -10.00 4.84 8.45
CA ASN A 118 -11.44 4.98 8.40
C ASN A 118 -11.87 5.86 9.58
N ALA A 119 -12.46 7.01 9.28
CA ALA A 119 -12.93 7.94 10.30
C ALA A 119 -13.97 7.30 11.22
N LYS A 120 -14.05 7.79 12.45
CA LYS A 120 -15.08 7.43 13.41
C LYS A 120 -16.47 7.83 12.87
N THR A 121 -17.41 6.91 12.95
CA THR A 121 -18.83 7.16 12.68
C THR A 121 -19.63 7.03 13.98
N ALA A 122 -20.93 7.33 13.94
CA ALA A 122 -21.80 7.19 15.11
C ALA A 122 -21.82 5.76 15.69
N THR A 123 -21.58 4.74 14.84
CA THR A 123 -21.68 3.31 15.20
C THR A 123 -20.33 2.58 15.20
N LYS A 124 -19.24 3.18 14.71
CA LYS A 124 -17.92 2.54 14.60
C LYS A 124 -16.81 3.50 15.01
N SER A 125 -15.88 3.02 15.82
CA SER A 125 -14.66 3.74 16.16
C SER A 125 -13.73 3.85 14.95
N GLY A 126 -12.95 4.94 14.87
CA GLY A 126 -11.93 5.12 13.85
C GLY A 126 -10.90 3.98 13.90
N LYS A 127 -10.48 3.51 12.73
CA LYS A 127 -9.53 2.39 12.61
C LYS A 127 -8.59 2.54 11.43
N TRP A 128 -7.32 2.24 11.66
CA TRP A 128 -6.34 2.06 10.60
C TRP A 128 -6.47 0.68 9.95
N ASN A 129 -6.44 0.65 8.65
CA ASN A 129 -6.55 -0.58 7.86
C ASN A 129 -5.33 -0.70 6.94
N PRO A 130 -4.47 -1.71 7.18
CA PRO A 130 -3.41 -2.04 6.24
C PRO A 130 -4.00 -2.72 5.00
N GLY A 131 -3.41 -2.41 3.87
CA GLY A 131 -3.72 -3.04 2.59
C GLY A 131 -2.48 -3.64 1.94
N VAL A 132 -2.67 -4.27 0.80
CA VAL A 132 -1.60 -4.74 -0.06
C VAL A 132 -1.95 -4.43 -1.50
N GLY A 133 -0.97 -3.95 -2.26
CA GLY A 133 -1.11 -3.61 -3.66
C GLY A 133 0.07 -4.03 -4.50
N ILE A 134 -0.20 -4.27 -5.76
CA ILE A 134 0.78 -4.52 -6.80
C ILE A 134 0.56 -3.55 -7.95
N GLY A 135 1.62 -3.13 -8.61
CA GLY A 135 1.51 -2.16 -9.68
C GLY A 135 2.70 -2.12 -10.61
N TYR A 136 2.65 -1.14 -11.47
CA TYR A 136 3.66 -0.88 -12.49
C TYR A 136 4.17 0.56 -12.36
N LYS A 137 5.48 0.72 -12.47
CA LYS A 137 6.15 2.01 -12.55
C LYS A 137 6.54 2.29 -14.01
N PHE A 138 6.13 3.47 -14.49
CA PHE A 138 6.46 3.97 -15.82
C PHE A 138 7.89 4.47 -15.93
#